data_f1fb9e4be16df1c2ff285d9753fafb8e
#
_entry.id   f1fb9e4be16df1c2ff285d9753fafb8e
#
_cell.length_a   1.000
_cell.length_b   1.000
_cell.length_c   1.000
_cell.angle_alpha   90.00
_cell.angle_beta   90.00
_cell.angle_gamma   90.00
#
_symmetry.space_group_name_H-M   'P 1'
#
loop_
_entity.id
_entity.type
_entity.pdbx_description
1 polymer ?
#
loop_
_entity_poly.entity_id
_entity_poly.type
_entity_poly.pdbx_seq_one_letter_code
_entity_poly.pdbx_strand_id
1 'polypeptide(L)'
;FPNPFNPSTQIYFHALERSQIDLKIFSLNGDLIKSYPAKYFDIGTNFIEWNGLNDKYNSVPSGVYVYKIQSMNHIMFGKMTLLK
;
A
#
# COMPACT_ATOMS: atom_id res chain seq x y z
N PHE A 1 21.37 -10.89 0.05
CA PHE A 1 20.98 -11.31 1.38
C PHE A 1 19.94 -10.37 1.94
N PRO A 2 18.72 -10.86 2.12
CA PRO A 2 17.66 -10.00 2.61
C PRO A 2 18.00 -9.51 4.01
N ASN A 3 17.79 -8.23 4.20
CA ASN A 3 17.98 -7.63 5.49
C ASN A 3 16.67 -7.76 6.27
N PRO A 4 16.62 -8.54 7.37
CA PRO A 4 15.40 -8.71 8.13
C PRO A 4 14.93 -7.41 8.79
N PHE A 5 15.77 -6.38 8.81
CA PHE A 5 15.39 -5.09 9.37
C PHE A 5 14.85 -4.13 8.31
N ASN A 6 14.74 -4.58 7.07
CA ASN A 6 14.15 -3.80 5.98
C ASN A 6 12.96 -4.55 5.40
N PRO A 7 11.89 -4.70 6.20
CA PRO A 7 10.72 -5.39 5.71
C PRO A 7 10.09 -4.59 4.59
N SER A 8 9.56 -5.30 3.62
CA SER A 8 8.76 -4.67 2.58
C SER A 8 7.66 -5.62 2.16
N THR A 9 6.60 -5.05 1.66
CA THR A 9 5.53 -5.85 1.08
C THR A 9 5.07 -5.16 -0.20
N GLN A 10 4.72 -5.97 -1.19
CA GLN A 10 4.26 -5.47 -2.47
C GLN A 10 2.75 -5.61 -2.54
N ILE A 11 2.09 -4.52 -2.87
CA ILE A 11 0.64 -4.47 -2.96
C ILE A 11 0.31 -4.43 -4.45
N TYR A 12 -0.19 -5.56 -4.97
CA TYR A 12 -0.51 -5.71 -6.39
C TYR A 12 -1.94 -5.31 -6.65
N PHE A 13 -2.15 -4.71 -7.81
CA PHE A 13 -3.50 -4.39 -8.26
C PHE A 13 -3.53 -4.40 -9.78
N HIS A 14 -4.72 -4.57 -10.35
CA HIS A 14 -4.91 -4.61 -11.77
C HIS A 14 -5.71 -3.40 -12.22
N ALA A 15 -5.15 -2.61 -13.15
CA ALA A 15 -5.83 -1.48 -13.73
C ALA A 15 -6.46 -1.89 -15.06
N LEU A 16 -7.77 -1.67 -15.17
CA LEU A 16 -8.51 -1.99 -16.38
C LEU A 16 -8.23 -1.01 -17.50
N GLU A 17 -7.75 0.18 -17.14
CA GLU A 17 -7.34 1.21 -18.09
C GLU A 17 -6.30 2.08 -17.39
N ARG A 18 -5.57 2.86 -18.18
CA ARG A 18 -4.63 3.81 -17.59
C ARG A 18 -5.40 4.80 -16.72
N SER A 19 -5.02 4.91 -15.46
CA SER A 19 -5.78 5.67 -14.46
C SER A 19 -4.87 6.29 -13.43
N GLN A 20 -5.33 7.40 -12.86
CA GLN A 20 -4.72 7.93 -11.64
C GLN A 20 -5.24 7.11 -10.47
N ILE A 21 -4.31 6.58 -9.68
CA ILE A 21 -4.64 5.69 -8.58
C ILE A 21 -3.83 6.12 -7.36
N ASP A 22 -4.50 6.27 -6.22
CA ASP A 22 -3.85 6.48 -4.94
C ASP A 22 -4.05 5.26 -4.05
N LEU A 23 -3.18 5.14 -3.06
CA LEU A 23 -3.22 4.04 -2.12
C LEU A 23 -3.02 4.58 -0.71
N LYS A 24 -3.83 4.11 0.22
CA LYS A 24 -3.68 4.43 1.64
C LYS A 24 -3.60 3.16 2.44
N ILE A 25 -2.78 3.19 3.47
CA ILE A 25 -2.58 2.06 4.38
C ILE A 25 -3.05 2.47 5.76
N PHE A 26 -3.86 1.62 6.38
CA PHE A 26 -4.45 1.87 7.69
C PHE A 26 -4.11 0.73 8.66
N SER A 27 -4.02 1.07 9.93
CA SER A 27 -4.02 0.05 10.98
C SER A 27 -5.40 -0.59 11.08
N LEU A 28 -5.48 -1.70 11.82
CA LEU A 28 -6.78 -2.34 12.05
C LEU A 28 -7.73 -1.45 12.86
N ASN A 29 -7.19 -0.48 13.59
CA ASN A 29 -8.00 0.49 14.33
C ASN A 29 -8.51 1.63 13.45
N GLY A 30 -8.11 1.65 12.18
CA GLY A 30 -8.55 2.69 11.26
C GLY A 30 -7.64 3.90 11.18
N ASP A 31 -6.51 3.89 11.87
CA ASP A 31 -5.57 5.00 11.80
C ASP A 31 -4.82 5.00 10.48
N LEU A 32 -4.72 6.16 9.84
CA LEU A 32 -3.95 6.28 8.61
C LEU A 32 -2.47 6.17 8.93
N ILE A 33 -1.82 5.23 8.27
CA ILE A 33 -0.40 4.94 8.46
C ILE A 33 0.43 5.57 7.35
N LYS A 34 0.07 5.32 6.09
CA LYS A 34 0.86 5.75 4.94
C LYS A 34 -0.06 6.13 3.80
N SER A 35 0.28 7.22 3.12
CA SER A 35 -0.43 7.66 1.92
C SER A 35 0.54 7.70 0.75
N TYR A 36 0.12 7.12 -0.37
CA TYR A 36 0.78 7.27 -1.66
C TYR A 36 -0.13 8.11 -2.52
N PRO A 37 0.28 9.34 -2.87
CA PRO A 37 -0.58 10.23 -3.64
C PRO A 37 -0.88 9.67 -5.02
N ALA A 38 -1.96 10.12 -5.61
CA ALA A 38 -2.40 9.65 -6.90
C ALA A 38 -1.33 9.89 -7.95
N LYS A 39 -1.08 8.87 -8.75
CA LYS A 39 -0.25 8.97 -9.95
C LYS A 39 -0.81 8.05 -11.01
N TYR A 40 -0.37 8.22 -12.25
CA TYR A 40 -0.84 7.38 -13.33
C TYR A 40 -0.19 6.00 -13.29
N PHE A 41 -1.01 4.98 -13.48
CA PHE A 41 -0.59 3.60 -13.72
C PHE A 41 -1.15 3.14 -15.04
N ASP A 42 -0.39 2.34 -15.76
CA ASP A 42 -0.82 1.81 -17.04
C ASP A 42 -1.77 0.64 -16.85
N ILE A 43 -2.51 0.31 -17.90
CA ILE A 43 -3.36 -0.86 -17.93
C ILE A 43 -2.55 -2.11 -17.58
N GLY A 44 -3.15 -3.01 -16.82
CA GLY A 44 -2.53 -4.28 -16.46
C GLY A 44 -2.18 -4.36 -14.99
N THR A 45 -1.30 -5.29 -14.67
CA THR A 45 -0.87 -5.54 -13.30
C THR A 45 0.22 -4.56 -12.90
N ASN A 46 0.00 -3.89 -11.77
CA ASN A 46 0.92 -2.94 -11.18
C ASN A 46 1.16 -3.31 -9.73
N PHE A 47 2.15 -2.67 -9.10
CA PHE A 47 2.33 -2.83 -7.66
C PHE A 47 2.91 -1.56 -7.05
N ILE A 48 2.66 -1.41 -5.76
CA ILE A 48 3.29 -0.40 -4.92
C ILE A 48 3.99 -1.16 -3.81
N GLU A 49 5.22 -0.80 -3.55
CA GLU A 49 6.00 -1.42 -2.49
C GLU A 49 5.93 -0.56 -1.23
N TRP A 50 5.54 -1.19 -0.12
CA TRP A 50 5.52 -0.52 1.18
C TRP A 50 6.65 -1.07 2.04
N ASN A 51 7.44 -0.18 2.58
CA ASN A 51 8.64 -0.52 3.36
C ASN A 51 8.38 -0.56 4.87
N GLY A 52 7.13 -0.54 5.31
CA GLY A 52 6.81 -0.62 6.73
C GLY A 52 7.00 0.68 7.49
N LEU A 53 7.08 1.80 6.80
CA LEU A 53 7.21 3.11 7.44
C LEU A 53 5.89 3.87 7.31
N ASN A 54 5.59 4.69 8.33
CA ASN A 54 4.46 5.61 8.23
C ASN A 54 4.87 6.87 7.46
N ASP A 55 3.95 7.83 7.34
CA ASP A 55 4.20 9.07 6.60
C ASP A 55 5.27 9.95 7.24
N LYS A 56 5.62 9.70 8.50
CA LYS A 56 6.70 10.41 9.20
C LYS A 56 8.01 9.64 9.15
N TYR A 57 8.07 8.57 8.35
CA TYR A 57 9.24 7.72 8.18
C TYR A 57 9.63 6.96 9.45
N ASN A 58 8.68 6.71 10.33
CA ASN A 58 8.88 5.87 11.50
C ASN A 58 8.41 4.45 11.19
N SER A 59 9.14 3.48 11.72
CA SER A 59 8.80 2.07 11.58
C SER A 59 7.52 1.76 12.34
N VAL A 60 6.64 0.96 11.74
CA VAL A 60 5.42 0.51 12.40
C VAL A 60 5.53 -0.95 12.79
N PRO A 61 4.73 -1.42 13.76
CA PRO A 61 4.83 -2.80 14.24
C PRO A 61 4.50 -3.83 13.18
N SER A 62 5.05 -5.02 13.32
CA SER A 62 4.59 -6.19 12.56
C SER A 62 3.11 -6.40 12.85
N GLY A 63 2.37 -6.82 11.85
CA GLY A 63 0.95 -7.09 12.01
C GLY A 63 0.19 -7.00 10.72
N VAL A 64 -1.13 -6.99 10.86
CA VAL A 64 -2.05 -6.90 9.73
C VAL A 64 -2.45 -5.45 9.52
N TYR A 65 -2.41 -5.04 8.26
CA TYR A 65 -2.80 -3.70 7.84
C TYR A 65 -3.81 -3.79 6.72
N VAL A 66 -4.64 -2.75 6.60
CA VAL A 66 -5.64 -2.65 5.54
C VAL A 66 -5.15 -1.61 4.55
N TYR A 67 -5.26 -1.90 3.28
CA TYR A 67 -4.98 -0.88 2.26
C TYR A 67 -6.25 -0.56 1.48
N LYS A 68 -6.32 0.67 1.00
CA LYS A 68 -7.38 1.16 0.14
C LYS A 68 -6.75 1.69 -1.13
N ILE A 69 -7.18 1.15 -2.26
CA ILE A 69 -6.77 1.59 -3.58
C ILE A 69 -7.94 2.31 -4.20
N GLN A 70 -7.72 3.52 -4.68
CA GLN A 70 -8.78 4.34 -5.21
C GLN A 70 -8.40 4.97 -6.53
N SER A 71 -9.26 4.80 -7.52
CA SER A 71 -9.24 5.56 -8.76
C SER A 71 -10.49 6.43 -8.81
N MET A 72 -10.68 7.16 -9.91
CA MET A 72 -11.86 8.01 -10.05
C MET A 72 -13.17 7.22 -9.91
N ASN A 73 -13.20 5.99 -10.42
CA ASN A 73 -14.44 5.23 -10.52
C ASN A 73 -14.49 4.00 -9.61
N HIS A 74 -13.39 3.64 -8.93
CA HIS A 74 -13.32 2.39 -8.20
C HIS A 74 -12.60 2.57 -6.87
N ILE A 75 -13.09 1.86 -5.85
CA ILE A 75 -12.43 1.76 -4.56
C ILE A 75 -12.32 0.28 -4.24
N MET A 76 -11.13 -0.14 -3.83
CA MET A 76 -10.88 -1.51 -3.43
C MET A 76 -10.11 -1.53 -2.13
N PHE A 77 -10.49 -2.45 -1.23
CA PHE A 77 -9.79 -2.68 0.04
C PHE A 77 -9.14 -4.04 0.03
N GLY A 78 -8.04 -4.15 0.72
CA GLY A 78 -7.40 -5.44 0.94
C GLY A 78 -6.66 -5.45 2.26
N LYS A 79 -6.20 -6.63 2.64
CA LYS A 79 -5.41 -6.82 3.84
C LYS A 79 -4.04 -7.33 3.46
N MET A 80 -3.07 -7.00 4.28
CA MET A 80 -1.71 -7.50 4.11
C MET A 80 -1.06 -7.66 5.47
N THR A 81 -0.04 -8.49 5.51
CA THR A 81 0.73 -8.71 6.74
C THR A 81 2.12 -8.14 6.55
N LEU A 82 2.56 -7.34 7.50
CA LEU A 82 3.92 -6.85 7.57
C LEU A 82 4.68 -7.67 8.59
N LEU A 83 5.75 -8.32 8.16
CA LEU A 83 6.60 -9.12 9.03
C LEU A 83 7.99 -8.50 9.09
N LYS A 84 8.44 -8.21 10.26
CA LYS A 84 9.79 -7.67 10.50
C LYS A 84 10.74 -8.73 10.95
#